data_72f6347214a039a82b91811df61001e2
#
_entry.id   72f6347214a039a82b91811df61001e2
#
_cell.length_a   1.000
_cell.length_b   1.000
_cell.length_c   1.000
_cell.angle_alpha   90.00
_cell.angle_beta   90.00
_cell.angle_gamma   90.00
#
_symmetry.space_group_name_H-M   'P 1'
#
loop_
_entity.id
_entity.type
_entity.pdbx_description
1 polymer ?
#
loop_
_entity_poly.entity_id
_entity_poly.type
_entity_poly.pdbx_seq_one_letter_code
_entity_poly.pdbx_strand_id
1 'polypeptide(L)'
;MLKKISSLALLLSFCICYSFAQQYSIALKYAASITQADLSKHLHIIASDEYGGRETGKESLTKAATYISNFYKEIGIPPIKDINYYQTYKVGLQDAKGVSITFNNKTFTQNKDFYTFPIYLENKQLNAEIVFAGYGIDDSLYSDYTNLDVKGKVVIVLNGEPKNKSERYWVANTDKPSKWSSRRNNPKVATAKEKGALALLIINENTPEMIKTYTHLIESEKLKVLDKAEIDFDFPSFYISSEMADELISKSSQKIKEKINNKGVSESFAIKNKLNLNINKKITISDAHNVLAYIEGTDLKDELIILSAHYDHLGEHDGKVFNGADDDGSGTVAIMEIAEAFIKAKQDGKGSRRSILILNVSGEEKGLLGSKYYTNYPIFPLENTVANLNIDMIGRLDKKHADNENYVYIIGSTMLSDDLHQISENTNKTYTNLELDYQYNTKDDPNRYYYRSDHYNFAKNNIPVIFYFNGVHEDYHKATDTVDKIIFSKMEKITQLVFYTAWDLANRDKRIVVNKAE
;
A
#
# COMPACT_ATOMS: atom_id res chain seq x y z
N MET A 1 49.84 -13.86 -37.14
CA MET A 1 49.09 -13.16 -36.05
C MET A 1 47.57 -13.27 -36.22
N LEU A 2 47.00 -13.07 -37.40
CA LEU A 2 45.52 -13.13 -37.63
C LEU A 2 44.90 -14.51 -37.30
N LYS A 3 45.53 -15.65 -37.60
CA LYS A 3 44.99 -17.00 -37.28
C LYS A 3 44.89 -17.29 -35.78
N LYS A 4 45.75 -16.69 -34.92
CA LYS A 4 45.69 -16.85 -33.47
C LYS A 4 44.55 -15.99 -32.84
N ILE A 5 44.25 -14.83 -33.44
CA ILE A 5 43.18 -13.96 -33.00
C ILE A 5 41.79 -14.58 -33.32
N SER A 6 41.66 -15.21 -34.51
CA SER A 6 40.43 -15.93 -34.90
C SER A 6 40.15 -17.15 -34.00
N SER A 7 41.19 -17.90 -33.61
CA SER A 7 41.01 -19.06 -32.72
C SER A 7 40.64 -18.65 -31.28
N LEU A 8 41.19 -17.53 -30.79
CA LEU A 8 40.88 -17.01 -29.46
C LEU A 8 39.43 -16.45 -29.39
N ALA A 9 39.00 -15.74 -30.45
CA ALA A 9 37.62 -15.23 -30.57
C ALA A 9 36.60 -16.38 -30.68
N LEU A 10 36.95 -17.46 -31.41
CA LEU A 10 36.10 -18.66 -31.54
C LEU A 10 36.00 -19.41 -30.19
N LEU A 11 37.10 -19.55 -29.45
CA LEU A 11 37.11 -20.16 -28.11
C LEU A 11 36.30 -19.31 -27.10
N LEU A 12 36.44 -17.98 -27.12
CA LEU A 12 35.64 -17.08 -26.25
C LEU A 12 34.15 -17.18 -26.59
N SER A 13 33.77 -17.17 -27.86
CA SER A 13 32.34 -17.32 -28.25
C SER A 13 31.78 -18.69 -27.86
N PHE A 14 32.58 -19.76 -27.95
CA PHE A 14 32.17 -21.10 -27.54
C PHE A 14 32.01 -21.21 -26.01
N CYS A 15 32.88 -20.60 -25.22
CA CYS A 15 32.78 -20.53 -23.76
C CYS A 15 31.55 -19.72 -23.32
N ILE A 16 31.25 -18.60 -23.97
CA ILE A 16 30.09 -17.79 -23.68
C ILE A 16 28.79 -18.55 -23.99
N CYS A 17 28.68 -19.17 -25.16
CA CYS A 17 27.52 -19.98 -25.53
C CYS A 17 27.32 -21.19 -24.61
N TYR A 18 28.40 -21.83 -24.15
CA TYR A 18 28.32 -22.94 -23.22
C TYR A 18 27.85 -22.50 -21.83
N SER A 19 28.32 -21.35 -21.35
CA SER A 19 27.90 -20.77 -20.08
C SER A 19 26.40 -20.38 -20.08
N PHE A 20 25.92 -19.77 -21.17
CA PHE A 20 24.49 -19.46 -21.32
C PHE A 20 23.61 -20.71 -21.38
N ALA A 21 24.01 -21.72 -22.17
CA ALA A 21 23.26 -22.97 -22.26
C ALA A 21 23.20 -23.71 -20.92
N GLN A 22 24.27 -23.66 -20.14
CA GLN A 22 24.29 -24.23 -18.79
C GLN A 22 23.38 -23.48 -17.80
N GLN A 23 23.42 -22.16 -17.77
CA GLN A 23 22.54 -21.37 -16.92
C GLN A 23 21.05 -21.57 -17.28
N TYR A 24 20.75 -21.64 -18.58
CA TYR A 24 19.41 -21.95 -19.08
C TYR A 24 18.89 -23.29 -18.55
N SER A 25 19.67 -24.35 -18.68
CA SER A 25 19.28 -25.69 -18.23
C SER A 25 19.13 -25.78 -16.70
N ILE A 26 19.93 -25.03 -15.95
CA ILE A 26 19.85 -24.95 -14.48
C ILE A 26 18.56 -24.24 -14.07
N ALA A 27 18.25 -23.10 -14.68
CA ALA A 27 17.01 -22.36 -14.39
C ALA A 27 15.76 -23.22 -14.65
N LEU A 28 15.70 -23.92 -15.78
CA LEU A 28 14.61 -24.84 -16.11
C LEU A 28 14.46 -25.96 -15.07
N LYS A 29 15.57 -26.56 -14.63
CA LYS A 29 15.55 -27.64 -13.62
C LYS A 29 14.87 -27.19 -12.34
N TYR A 30 15.23 -26.02 -11.80
CA TYR A 30 14.71 -25.57 -10.53
C TYR A 30 13.35 -24.91 -10.63
N ALA A 31 13.03 -24.21 -11.71
CA ALA A 31 11.68 -23.73 -11.97
C ALA A 31 10.64 -24.87 -12.05
N ALA A 32 11.03 -26.05 -12.54
CA ALA A 32 10.18 -27.24 -12.59
C ALA A 32 9.79 -27.78 -11.20
N SER A 33 10.43 -27.33 -10.11
CA SER A 33 9.96 -27.66 -8.76
C SER A 33 8.82 -26.79 -8.28
N ILE A 34 8.51 -25.71 -8.98
CA ILE A 34 7.32 -24.88 -8.72
C ILE A 34 6.15 -25.52 -9.45
N THR A 35 5.23 -26.12 -8.71
CA THR A 35 4.13 -26.91 -9.28
C THR A 35 2.76 -26.41 -8.82
N GLN A 36 1.72 -26.67 -9.63
CA GLN A 36 0.33 -26.39 -9.23
C GLN A 36 -0.07 -27.11 -7.93
N ALA A 37 0.45 -28.32 -7.75
CA ALA A 37 0.13 -29.14 -6.58
C ALA A 37 0.67 -28.51 -5.29
N ASP A 38 1.92 -27.99 -5.29
CA ASP A 38 2.53 -27.38 -4.12
C ASP A 38 1.90 -25.99 -3.85
N LEU A 39 1.72 -25.17 -4.87
CA LEU A 39 0.98 -23.90 -4.77
C LEU A 39 -0.41 -24.11 -4.19
N SER A 40 -1.16 -25.08 -4.70
CA SER A 40 -2.50 -25.43 -4.23
C SER A 40 -2.50 -25.90 -2.78
N LYS A 41 -1.57 -26.76 -2.40
CA LYS A 41 -1.42 -27.27 -1.02
C LYS A 41 -1.26 -26.12 -0.02
N HIS A 42 -0.36 -25.20 -0.27
CA HIS A 42 -0.09 -24.07 0.60
C HIS A 42 -1.24 -23.08 0.64
N LEU A 43 -1.86 -22.79 -0.51
CA LEU A 43 -2.97 -21.85 -0.60
C LEU A 43 -4.23 -22.36 0.12
N HIS A 44 -4.57 -23.65 0.02
CA HIS A 44 -5.67 -24.25 0.76
C HIS A 44 -5.50 -24.17 2.29
N ILE A 45 -4.26 -24.06 2.76
CA ILE A 45 -3.98 -23.88 4.19
C ILE A 45 -4.12 -22.42 4.56
N ILE A 46 -3.35 -21.52 3.91
CA ILE A 46 -3.21 -20.13 4.33
C ILE A 46 -4.47 -19.30 4.08
N ALA A 47 -5.26 -19.65 3.05
CA ALA A 47 -6.53 -19.01 2.72
C ALA A 47 -7.77 -19.80 3.19
N SER A 48 -7.61 -20.66 4.21
CA SER A 48 -8.75 -21.33 4.85
C SER A 48 -9.39 -20.47 5.94
N ASP A 49 -10.65 -20.77 6.27
CA ASP A 49 -11.38 -20.13 7.38
C ASP A 49 -10.64 -20.27 8.72
N GLU A 50 -9.87 -21.36 8.90
CA GLU A 50 -9.06 -21.59 10.09
C GLU A 50 -8.00 -20.49 10.32
N TYR A 51 -7.55 -19.84 9.25
CA TYR A 51 -6.60 -18.73 9.31
C TYR A 51 -7.28 -17.36 9.45
N GLY A 52 -8.63 -17.31 9.62
CA GLY A 52 -9.38 -16.13 10.02
C GLY A 52 -9.11 -14.87 9.20
N GLY A 53 -8.81 -15.03 7.90
CA GLY A 53 -8.54 -13.91 6.99
C GLY A 53 -7.31 -13.07 7.31
N ARG A 54 -6.38 -13.55 8.14
CA ARG A 54 -5.01 -13.04 8.37
C ARG A 54 -4.90 -11.53 8.67
N GLU A 55 -5.87 -10.97 9.41
CA GLU A 55 -5.90 -9.52 9.66
C GLU A 55 -4.70 -9.05 10.48
N THR A 56 -4.05 -7.98 10.00
CA THR A 56 -2.90 -7.36 10.68
C THR A 56 -3.25 -6.86 12.08
N GLY A 57 -2.44 -7.28 13.06
CA GLY A 57 -2.64 -6.95 14.47
C GLY A 57 -3.55 -7.95 15.22
N LYS A 58 -4.00 -9.01 14.57
CA LYS A 58 -4.79 -10.10 15.18
C LYS A 58 -3.98 -11.40 15.25
N GLU A 59 -4.47 -12.35 16.03
CA GLU A 59 -3.84 -13.67 16.22
C GLU A 59 -3.76 -14.47 14.90
N SER A 60 -4.75 -14.30 14.02
CA SER A 60 -4.79 -14.93 12.70
C SER A 60 -3.56 -14.59 11.85
N LEU A 61 -3.06 -13.36 11.92
CA LEU A 61 -1.82 -12.95 11.26
C LEU A 61 -0.62 -13.74 11.81
N THR A 62 -0.50 -13.84 13.14
CA THR A 62 0.61 -14.56 13.80
C THR A 62 0.59 -16.05 13.46
N LYS A 63 -0.60 -16.65 13.34
CA LYS A 63 -0.77 -18.03 12.88
C LYS A 63 -0.23 -18.22 11.47
N ALA A 64 -0.55 -17.32 10.54
CA ALA A 64 -0.04 -17.35 9.17
C ALA A 64 1.48 -17.13 9.12
N ALA A 65 2.02 -16.17 9.88
CA ALA A 65 3.46 -15.95 10.01
C ALA A 65 4.19 -17.20 10.50
N THR A 66 3.61 -17.92 11.47
CA THR A 66 4.17 -19.16 12.00
C THR A 66 4.18 -20.27 10.95
N TYR A 67 3.12 -20.39 10.16
CA TYR A 67 3.07 -21.36 9.06
C TYR A 67 4.18 -21.09 8.03
N ILE A 68 4.30 -19.84 7.56
CA ILE A 68 5.29 -19.44 6.58
C ILE A 68 6.73 -19.69 7.10
N SER A 69 7.01 -19.28 8.32
CA SER A 69 8.35 -19.45 8.91
C SER A 69 8.71 -20.93 9.14
N ASN A 70 7.75 -21.76 9.52
CA ASN A 70 7.96 -23.20 9.64
C ASN A 70 8.27 -23.83 8.28
N PHE A 71 7.59 -23.42 7.21
CA PHE A 71 7.90 -23.86 5.87
C PHE A 71 9.36 -23.54 5.48
N TYR A 72 9.82 -22.30 5.72
CA TYR A 72 11.21 -21.93 5.41
C TYR A 72 12.22 -22.76 6.21
N LYS A 73 11.90 -23.06 7.45
CA LYS A 73 12.73 -23.95 8.29
C LYS A 73 12.74 -25.39 7.75
N GLU A 74 11.59 -25.91 7.34
CA GLU A 74 11.44 -27.27 6.80
C GLU A 74 12.23 -27.50 5.51
N ILE A 75 12.23 -26.51 4.59
CA ILE A 75 13.01 -26.57 3.35
C ILE A 75 14.51 -26.29 3.56
N GLY A 76 14.94 -26.02 4.79
CA GLY A 76 16.35 -25.87 5.17
C GLY A 76 16.94 -24.49 4.96
N ILE A 77 16.14 -23.43 4.90
CA ILE A 77 16.65 -22.05 4.93
C ILE A 77 17.02 -21.72 6.39
N PRO A 78 18.25 -21.29 6.69
CA PRO A 78 18.65 -20.97 8.05
C PRO A 78 17.97 -19.68 8.54
N PRO A 79 17.73 -19.57 9.86
CA PRO A 79 17.21 -18.33 10.44
C PRO A 79 18.21 -17.19 10.27
N ILE A 80 17.70 -15.97 10.12
CA ILE A 80 18.52 -14.75 10.08
C ILE A 80 18.97 -14.42 11.51
N LYS A 81 20.27 -14.15 11.68
CA LYS A 81 20.83 -13.78 12.98
C LYS A 81 20.04 -12.62 13.61
N ASP A 82 19.82 -12.69 14.91
CA ASP A 82 19.17 -11.69 15.76
C ASP A 82 17.65 -11.51 15.56
N ILE A 83 17.08 -11.93 14.43
CA ILE A 83 15.63 -11.81 14.17
C ILE A 83 14.94 -13.15 13.91
N ASN A 84 15.71 -14.23 13.80
CA ASN A 84 15.19 -15.54 13.40
C ASN A 84 14.55 -15.46 11.98
N TYR A 85 13.22 -15.58 11.87
CA TYR A 85 12.48 -15.37 10.61
C TYR A 85 11.60 -14.12 10.67
N TYR A 86 11.60 -13.34 11.76
CA TYR A 86 10.63 -12.28 12.01
C TYR A 86 11.27 -10.91 12.17
N GLN A 87 10.93 -10.00 11.28
CA GLN A 87 11.09 -8.58 11.58
C GLN A 87 9.81 -8.10 12.28
N THR A 88 9.86 -8.08 13.61
CA THR A 88 8.71 -7.70 14.44
C THR A 88 8.63 -6.19 14.61
N TYR A 89 7.42 -5.64 14.46
CA TYR A 89 7.13 -4.26 14.74
C TYR A 89 5.79 -4.10 15.48
N LYS A 90 5.68 -3.03 16.26
CA LYS A 90 4.45 -2.77 17.01
C LYS A 90 3.45 -1.97 16.18
N VAL A 91 2.19 -2.36 16.29
CA VAL A 91 1.06 -1.63 15.72
C VAL A 91 0.09 -1.23 16.82
N GLY A 92 -0.48 -0.02 16.67
CA GLY A 92 -1.54 0.48 17.53
C GLY A 92 -2.84 0.50 16.76
N LEU A 93 -3.82 -0.26 17.24
CA LEU A 93 -5.18 -0.25 16.74
C LEU A 93 -6.00 0.71 17.60
N GLN A 94 -6.46 1.80 17.00
CA GLN A 94 -7.24 2.82 17.70
C GLN A 94 -8.70 2.72 17.33
N ASP A 95 -9.58 2.68 18.35
CA ASP A 95 -11.03 2.62 18.19
C ASP A 95 -11.55 3.82 17.36
N ALA A 96 -12.60 3.58 16.60
CA ALA A 96 -13.28 4.64 15.85
C ALA A 96 -13.93 5.68 16.78
N LYS A 97 -14.49 5.24 17.91
CA LYS A 97 -15.22 6.06 18.90
C LYS A 97 -14.26 6.70 19.93
N GLY A 98 -14.77 7.62 20.71
CA GLY A 98 -14.02 8.25 21.81
C GLY A 98 -13.77 9.74 21.61
N VAL A 99 -14.52 10.39 20.73
CA VAL A 99 -14.48 11.86 20.56
C VAL A 99 -15.79 12.48 21.04
N SER A 100 -15.69 13.55 21.82
CA SER A 100 -16.83 14.39 22.19
C SER A 100 -16.52 15.86 21.99
N ILE A 101 -17.51 16.61 21.57
CA ILE A 101 -17.43 18.06 21.37
C ILE A 101 -18.50 18.72 22.23
N THR A 102 -18.11 19.67 23.11
CA THR A 102 -19.02 20.39 23.98
C THR A 102 -18.90 21.89 23.74
N PHE A 103 -20.04 22.56 23.57
CA PHE A 103 -20.14 24.00 23.39
C PHE A 103 -21.37 24.53 24.15
N ASN A 104 -21.20 25.58 24.92
CA ASN A 104 -22.28 26.18 25.74
C ASN A 104 -23.06 25.13 26.56
N ASN A 105 -22.36 24.23 27.24
CA ASN A 105 -22.93 23.13 28.05
C ASN A 105 -23.72 22.06 27.26
N LYS A 106 -23.77 22.14 25.95
CA LYS A 106 -24.33 21.09 25.10
C LYS A 106 -23.21 20.19 24.54
N THR A 107 -23.36 18.90 24.71
CA THR A 107 -22.44 17.90 24.14
C THR A 107 -23.03 17.32 22.87
N PHE A 108 -22.22 17.36 21.80
CA PHE A 108 -22.51 16.75 20.51
C PHE A 108 -21.97 15.34 20.48
N THR A 109 -22.72 14.44 19.87
CA THR A 109 -22.45 12.99 19.86
C THR A 109 -21.85 12.57 18.54
N GLN A 110 -20.73 11.86 18.61
CA GLN A 110 -20.10 11.24 17.44
C GLN A 110 -21.04 10.23 16.79
N ASN A 111 -21.02 10.15 15.46
CA ASN A 111 -21.91 9.34 14.61
C ASN A 111 -23.40 9.70 14.70
N LYS A 112 -23.70 10.92 15.16
CA LYS A 112 -25.02 11.55 15.12
C LYS A 112 -24.93 13.01 14.65
N ASP A 113 -24.24 13.84 15.42
CA ASP A 113 -24.09 15.28 15.15
C ASP A 113 -22.85 15.56 14.28
N PHE A 114 -21.83 14.70 14.36
CA PHE A 114 -20.59 14.75 13.59
C PHE A 114 -20.00 13.35 13.38
N TYR A 115 -19.11 13.24 12.41
CA TYR A 115 -18.36 12.01 12.14
C TYR A 115 -16.92 12.33 11.67
N THR A 116 -16.07 11.31 11.66
CA THR A 116 -14.76 11.35 10.99
C THR A 116 -14.51 10.02 10.30
N PHE A 117 -13.78 10.05 9.19
CA PHE A 117 -13.19 8.83 8.65
C PHE A 117 -12.06 8.34 9.57
N PRO A 118 -11.62 7.07 9.48
CA PRO A 118 -10.60 6.54 10.38
C PRO A 118 -9.31 7.37 10.34
N ILE A 119 -9.01 8.01 11.45
CA ILE A 119 -7.79 8.79 11.70
C ILE A 119 -7.21 8.39 13.05
N TYR A 120 -5.89 8.39 13.15
CA TYR A 120 -5.17 8.04 14.38
C TYR A 120 -4.84 9.30 15.17
N LEU A 121 -5.54 9.54 16.27
CA LEU A 121 -5.50 10.79 17.02
C LEU A 121 -4.75 10.63 18.34
N GLU A 122 -4.01 11.66 18.69
CA GLU A 122 -3.50 11.82 20.05
C GLU A 122 -4.66 12.05 21.04
N ASN A 123 -4.66 11.29 22.15
CA ASN A 123 -5.64 11.50 23.23
C ASN A 123 -5.32 12.82 23.95
N LYS A 124 -6.26 13.75 23.89
CA LYS A 124 -6.10 15.09 24.49
C LYS A 124 -7.43 15.78 24.72
N GLN A 125 -7.39 16.75 25.63
CA GLN A 125 -8.50 17.68 25.87
C GLN A 125 -8.08 19.07 25.43
N LEU A 126 -8.93 19.71 24.61
CA LEU A 126 -8.72 21.07 24.13
C LEU A 126 -9.87 21.94 24.59
N ASN A 127 -9.56 23.10 25.18
CA ASN A 127 -10.49 24.20 25.42
C ASN A 127 -10.02 25.37 24.57
N ALA A 128 -10.55 25.51 23.37
CA ALA A 128 -10.02 26.41 22.36
C ALA A 128 -11.05 27.41 21.84
N GLU A 129 -10.56 28.59 21.46
CA GLU A 129 -11.32 29.55 20.66
C GLU A 129 -11.70 28.95 19.31
N ILE A 130 -12.80 29.43 18.74
CA ILE A 130 -13.31 28.97 17.47
C ILE A 130 -13.31 30.13 16.47
N VAL A 131 -13.00 29.82 15.23
CA VAL A 131 -13.13 30.74 14.11
C VAL A 131 -13.87 30.09 12.95
N PHE A 132 -14.65 30.85 12.23
CA PHE A 132 -15.23 30.44 10.96
C PHE A 132 -14.39 31.01 9.83
N ALA A 133 -13.93 30.15 8.92
CA ALA A 133 -13.06 30.51 7.78
C ALA A 133 -13.70 30.08 6.45
N GLY A 134 -14.86 30.63 6.12
CA GLY A 134 -15.51 30.43 4.81
C GLY A 134 -15.50 28.97 4.35
N TYR A 135 -14.90 28.72 3.19
CA TYR A 135 -14.66 27.38 2.65
C TYR A 135 -13.31 26.77 3.07
N GLY A 136 -12.50 27.47 3.84
CA GLY A 136 -11.18 27.00 4.27
C GLY A 136 -10.15 26.96 3.13
N ILE A 137 -10.27 27.85 2.20
CA ILE A 137 -9.42 27.95 1.00
C ILE A 137 -8.35 29.01 1.22
N ASP A 138 -7.11 28.71 0.85
CA ASP A 138 -6.00 29.66 0.77
C ASP A 138 -5.32 29.53 -0.59
N ASP A 139 -5.76 30.36 -1.53
CA ASP A 139 -5.28 30.37 -2.90
C ASP A 139 -4.93 31.81 -3.32
N SER A 140 -4.12 31.97 -4.35
CA SER A 140 -3.72 33.29 -4.84
C SER A 140 -4.88 34.18 -5.30
N LEU A 141 -5.98 33.57 -5.75
CA LEU A 141 -7.17 34.28 -6.26
C LEU A 141 -8.30 34.39 -5.23
N TYR A 142 -8.25 33.58 -4.16
CA TYR A 142 -9.29 33.53 -3.15
C TYR A 142 -8.73 33.00 -1.83
N SER A 143 -8.88 33.75 -0.74
CA SER A 143 -8.44 33.30 0.57
C SER A 143 -9.48 33.59 1.65
N ASP A 144 -9.81 32.54 2.43
CA ASP A 144 -10.64 32.63 3.63
C ASP A 144 -9.84 32.97 4.88
N TYR A 145 -8.51 33.00 4.78
CA TYR A 145 -7.59 33.22 5.88
C TYR A 145 -7.03 34.64 5.95
N THR A 146 -7.38 35.50 4.99
CA THR A 146 -6.93 36.89 5.00
C THR A 146 -7.42 37.62 6.25
N ASN A 147 -6.50 38.17 7.02
CA ASN A 147 -6.78 38.85 8.31
C ASN A 147 -7.48 38.00 9.39
N LEU A 148 -7.42 36.66 9.28
CA LEU A 148 -7.97 35.75 10.25
C LEU A 148 -6.84 34.99 10.99
N ASP A 149 -6.69 35.22 12.28
CA ASP A 149 -5.79 34.44 13.10
C ASP A 149 -6.44 33.11 13.50
N VAL A 150 -5.84 32.00 13.07
CA VAL A 150 -6.32 30.63 13.33
C VAL A 150 -5.36 29.83 14.24
N LYS A 151 -4.21 30.41 14.57
CA LYS A 151 -3.18 29.72 15.38
C LYS A 151 -3.72 29.41 16.77
N GLY A 152 -3.64 28.13 17.18
CA GLY A 152 -4.13 27.68 18.48
C GLY A 152 -5.67 27.65 18.60
N LYS A 153 -6.40 27.68 17.49
CA LYS A 153 -7.88 27.71 17.46
C LYS A 153 -8.46 26.50 16.73
N VAL A 154 -9.74 26.25 16.94
CA VAL A 154 -10.52 25.30 16.15
C VAL A 154 -11.15 26.07 14.97
N VAL A 155 -10.93 25.58 13.77
CA VAL A 155 -11.42 26.24 12.54
C VAL A 155 -12.65 25.51 12.03
N ILE A 156 -13.70 26.26 11.70
CA ILE A 156 -14.93 25.76 11.08
C ILE A 156 -14.97 26.23 9.64
N VAL A 157 -15.22 25.30 8.69
CA VAL A 157 -15.27 25.61 7.26
C VAL A 157 -16.45 24.92 6.56
N LEU A 158 -16.89 25.48 5.43
CA LEU A 158 -17.84 24.84 4.52
C LEU A 158 -17.15 23.73 3.69
N ASN A 159 -17.87 22.67 3.40
CA ASN A 159 -17.45 21.65 2.46
C ASN A 159 -17.49 22.15 1.01
N GLY A 160 -16.61 21.62 0.13
CA GLY A 160 -16.55 21.99 -1.28
C GLY A 160 -15.90 23.35 -1.55
N GLU A 161 -16.32 24.02 -2.61
CA GLU A 161 -15.82 25.33 -3.09
C GLU A 161 -16.98 26.27 -3.41
N PRO A 162 -16.77 27.60 -3.32
CA PRO A 162 -17.81 28.55 -3.69
C PRO A 162 -18.06 28.53 -5.21
N LYS A 163 -19.36 28.54 -5.58
CA LYS A 163 -19.85 28.62 -6.95
C LYS A 163 -20.72 29.84 -7.16
N ASN A 164 -20.63 30.44 -8.33
CA ASN A 164 -21.56 31.51 -8.72
C ASN A 164 -22.92 30.95 -9.22
N LYS A 165 -23.85 31.83 -9.54
CA LYS A 165 -25.19 31.48 -10.04
C LYS A 165 -25.18 30.70 -11.37
N SER A 166 -24.08 30.75 -12.12
CA SER A 166 -23.88 30.00 -13.35
C SER A 166 -23.12 28.69 -13.13
N GLU A 167 -23.10 28.17 -11.90
CA GLU A 167 -22.42 26.93 -11.49
C GLU A 167 -20.90 26.91 -11.73
N ARG A 168 -20.28 28.07 -11.98
CA ARG A 168 -18.82 28.17 -12.12
C ARG A 168 -18.15 28.34 -10.76
N TYR A 169 -17.04 27.63 -10.56
CA TYR A 169 -16.22 27.72 -9.35
C TYR A 169 -15.46 29.05 -9.34
N TRP A 170 -15.61 29.83 -8.26
CA TRP A 170 -14.94 31.12 -8.12
C TRP A 170 -13.41 31.02 -8.11
N VAL A 171 -12.85 29.98 -7.45
CA VAL A 171 -11.39 29.84 -7.30
C VAL A 171 -10.71 29.57 -8.64
N ALA A 172 -11.21 28.60 -9.39
CA ALA A 172 -10.63 28.19 -10.67
C ALA A 172 -11.20 28.98 -11.87
N ASN A 173 -12.29 29.74 -11.66
CA ASN A 173 -13.07 30.42 -12.70
C ASN A 173 -13.47 29.48 -13.86
N THR A 174 -13.78 28.22 -13.57
CA THR A 174 -14.15 27.17 -14.53
C THR A 174 -15.43 26.47 -14.06
N ASP A 175 -15.97 25.60 -14.92
CA ASP A 175 -17.05 24.67 -14.62
C ASP A 175 -16.57 23.38 -13.92
N LYS A 176 -15.24 23.20 -13.78
CA LYS A 176 -14.63 22.03 -13.13
C LYS A 176 -14.14 22.40 -11.74
N PRO A 177 -14.29 21.48 -10.75
CA PRO A 177 -13.79 21.69 -9.40
C PRO A 177 -12.25 21.75 -9.39
N SER A 178 -11.70 22.52 -8.46
CA SER A 178 -10.27 22.56 -8.20
C SER A 178 -9.85 21.52 -7.14
N LYS A 179 -8.56 21.54 -6.77
CA LYS A 179 -8.04 20.75 -5.64
C LYS A 179 -8.83 20.93 -4.33
N TRP A 180 -9.47 22.07 -4.14
CA TRP A 180 -10.21 22.42 -2.91
C TRP A 180 -11.53 21.67 -2.75
N SER A 181 -12.06 21.08 -3.82
CA SER A 181 -13.19 20.13 -3.79
C SER A 181 -12.73 18.68 -3.75
N SER A 182 -11.47 18.42 -3.43
CA SER A 182 -10.93 17.07 -3.39
C SER A 182 -11.67 16.19 -2.38
N ARG A 183 -11.76 14.91 -2.69
CA ARG A 183 -12.30 13.90 -1.78
C ARG A 183 -11.55 13.96 -0.44
N ARG A 184 -12.27 13.93 0.67
CA ARG A 184 -11.77 14.04 2.06
C ARG A 184 -11.19 15.41 2.45
N ASN A 185 -11.32 16.44 1.61
CA ASN A 185 -10.86 17.81 1.93
C ASN A 185 -9.38 17.92 2.33
N ASN A 186 -8.51 17.04 1.84
CA ASN A 186 -7.09 17.01 2.22
C ASN A 186 -6.37 18.37 2.12
N PRO A 187 -6.55 19.20 1.06
CA PRO A 187 -5.93 20.51 1.00
C PRO A 187 -6.37 21.46 2.12
N LYS A 188 -7.65 21.42 2.53
CA LYS A 188 -8.15 22.25 3.65
C LYS A 188 -7.59 21.80 4.99
N VAL A 189 -7.49 20.49 5.20
CA VAL A 189 -6.86 19.88 6.38
C VAL A 189 -5.39 20.28 6.47
N ALA A 190 -4.65 20.18 5.36
CA ALA A 190 -3.24 20.57 5.28
C ALA A 190 -3.06 22.06 5.59
N THR A 191 -3.87 22.92 4.95
CA THR A 191 -3.81 24.39 5.15
C THR A 191 -4.11 24.77 6.60
N ALA A 192 -5.13 24.18 7.21
CA ALA A 192 -5.46 24.46 8.62
C ALA A 192 -4.32 24.04 9.56
N LYS A 193 -3.74 22.85 9.35
CA LYS A 193 -2.57 22.35 10.09
C LYS A 193 -1.37 23.29 9.93
N GLU A 194 -1.04 23.65 8.71
CA GLU A 194 0.08 24.52 8.37
C GLU A 194 -0.03 25.92 9.01
N LYS A 195 -1.24 26.46 9.07
CA LYS A 195 -1.55 27.73 9.75
C LYS A 195 -1.63 27.61 11.28
N GLY A 196 -1.37 26.43 11.84
CA GLY A 196 -1.29 26.21 13.29
C GLY A 196 -2.64 26.07 13.99
N ALA A 197 -3.70 25.72 13.29
CA ALA A 197 -4.97 25.35 13.91
C ALA A 197 -4.83 24.10 14.78
N LEU A 198 -5.72 23.91 15.76
CA LEU A 198 -5.75 22.74 16.65
C LEU A 198 -6.64 21.62 16.10
N ALA A 199 -7.68 21.97 15.37
CA ALA A 199 -8.62 21.03 14.73
C ALA A 199 -9.38 21.75 13.59
N LEU A 200 -9.94 20.95 12.68
CA LEU A 200 -10.80 21.42 11.59
C LEU A 200 -12.19 20.78 11.69
N LEU A 201 -13.24 21.59 11.69
CA LEU A 201 -14.63 21.17 11.62
C LEU A 201 -15.18 21.54 10.23
N ILE A 202 -15.60 20.54 9.45
CA ILE A 202 -16.06 20.72 8.06
C ILE A 202 -17.58 20.55 8.04
N ILE A 203 -18.30 21.59 7.68
CA ILE A 203 -19.77 21.57 7.60
C ILE A 203 -20.18 20.73 6.40
N ASN A 204 -20.86 19.62 6.65
CA ASN A 204 -21.42 18.75 5.61
C ASN A 204 -22.94 18.64 5.79
N GLU A 205 -23.70 19.22 4.87
CA GLU A 205 -25.16 19.23 4.87
C GLU A 205 -25.76 17.82 4.85
N ASN A 206 -25.05 16.86 4.29
CA ASN A 206 -25.46 15.46 4.16
C ASN A 206 -24.93 14.57 5.30
N THR A 207 -24.51 15.14 6.44
CA THR A 207 -23.93 14.37 7.56
C THR A 207 -24.77 13.15 7.97
N PRO A 208 -26.10 13.21 8.14
CA PRO A 208 -26.89 12.03 8.51
C PRO A 208 -26.85 10.91 7.46
N GLU A 209 -26.93 11.27 6.18
CA GLU A 209 -26.86 10.31 5.06
C GLU A 209 -25.47 9.70 4.94
N MET A 210 -24.43 10.52 5.10
CA MET A 210 -23.03 10.06 5.07
C MET A 210 -22.76 9.07 6.20
N ILE A 211 -23.23 9.33 7.41
CA ILE A 211 -23.10 8.41 8.54
C ILE A 211 -23.78 7.08 8.18
N LYS A 212 -25.01 7.11 7.68
CA LYS A 212 -25.77 5.91 7.32
C LYS A 212 -25.08 5.11 6.20
N THR A 213 -24.63 5.79 5.15
CA THR A 213 -24.05 5.15 3.96
C THR A 213 -22.66 4.55 4.24
N TYR A 214 -21.86 5.24 5.05
CA TYR A 214 -20.46 4.86 5.32
C TYR A 214 -20.23 4.36 6.75
N THR A 215 -21.26 3.85 7.43
CA THR A 215 -21.17 3.36 8.82
C THR A 215 -20.01 2.40 9.00
N HIS A 216 -19.87 1.39 8.12
CA HIS A 216 -18.80 0.39 8.17
C HIS A 216 -17.40 1.03 8.13
N LEU A 217 -17.23 2.09 7.34
CA LEU A 217 -15.94 2.80 7.23
C LEU A 217 -15.73 3.77 8.41
N ILE A 218 -16.78 4.52 8.81
CA ILE A 218 -16.71 5.50 9.90
C ILE A 218 -16.46 4.82 11.25
N GLU A 219 -17.00 3.63 11.44
CA GLU A 219 -16.85 2.83 12.66
C GLU A 219 -15.69 1.85 12.62
N SER A 220 -14.90 1.85 11.54
CA SER A 220 -13.70 1.01 11.48
C SER A 220 -12.57 1.58 12.34
N GLU A 221 -11.81 0.69 12.92
CA GLU A 221 -10.59 1.01 13.67
C GLU A 221 -9.50 1.54 12.74
N LYS A 222 -8.59 2.33 13.25
CA LYS A 222 -7.39 2.80 12.53
C LYS A 222 -6.14 2.15 13.09
N LEU A 223 -5.44 1.43 12.22
CA LEU A 223 -4.14 0.82 12.56
C LEU A 223 -3.00 1.75 12.14
N LYS A 224 -1.96 1.83 12.96
CA LYS A 224 -0.73 2.57 12.66
C LYS A 224 0.48 1.86 13.26
N VAL A 225 1.63 1.96 12.60
CA VAL A 225 2.90 1.51 13.17
C VAL A 225 3.28 2.44 14.32
N LEU A 226 3.63 1.84 15.46
CA LEU A 226 4.18 2.55 16.60
C LEU A 226 5.70 2.57 16.44
N ASP A 227 6.21 3.64 15.85
CA ASP A 227 7.63 3.80 15.63
C ASP A 227 8.38 4.08 16.95
N LYS A 228 9.66 3.74 16.98
CA LYS A 228 10.54 3.96 18.15
C LYS A 228 10.77 5.45 18.44
N ALA A 229 10.64 6.33 17.46
CA ALA A 229 10.98 7.74 17.57
C ALA A 229 9.78 8.62 17.95
N GLU A 230 8.69 8.57 17.22
CA GLU A 230 7.47 9.35 17.49
C GLU A 230 6.26 8.76 16.75
N ILE A 231 5.09 8.77 17.38
CA ILE A 231 3.83 8.42 16.70
C ILE A 231 3.39 9.64 15.89
N ASP A 232 3.36 9.51 14.58
CA ASP A 232 2.82 10.53 13.70
C ASP A 232 1.28 10.54 13.79
N PHE A 233 0.73 11.35 14.69
CA PHE A 233 -0.71 11.52 14.83
C PHE A 233 -1.30 12.32 13.66
N ASP A 234 -2.48 11.89 13.22
CA ASP A 234 -3.23 12.61 12.20
C ASP A 234 -3.78 13.93 12.78
N PHE A 235 -3.98 14.92 11.91
CA PHE A 235 -4.57 16.18 12.33
C PHE A 235 -6.08 16.01 12.62
N PRO A 236 -6.59 16.46 13.79
CA PRO A 236 -8.00 16.30 14.13
C PRO A 236 -8.92 17.01 13.14
N SER A 237 -9.70 16.23 12.37
CA SER A 237 -10.64 16.75 11.39
C SER A 237 -11.96 15.99 11.45
N PHE A 238 -13.07 16.73 11.53
CA PHE A 238 -14.39 16.17 11.73
C PHE A 238 -15.39 16.82 10.78
N TYR A 239 -16.31 16.02 10.26
CA TYR A 239 -17.45 16.52 9.49
C TYR A 239 -18.62 16.73 10.44
N ILE A 240 -19.16 17.93 10.49
CA ILE A 240 -20.26 18.33 11.38
C ILE A 240 -21.54 18.60 10.59
N SER A 241 -22.71 18.36 11.20
CA SER A 241 -24.01 18.69 10.59
C SER A 241 -24.23 20.19 10.50
N SER A 242 -25.16 20.61 9.62
CA SER A 242 -25.55 22.01 9.52
C SER A 242 -26.15 22.54 10.83
N GLU A 243 -26.93 21.71 11.53
CA GLU A 243 -27.53 22.08 12.81
C GLU A 243 -26.48 22.33 13.88
N MET A 244 -25.48 21.44 13.98
CA MET A 244 -24.33 21.64 14.87
C MET A 244 -23.56 22.91 14.51
N ALA A 245 -23.30 23.12 13.22
CA ALA A 245 -22.59 24.29 12.73
C ALA A 245 -23.32 25.59 13.07
N ASP A 246 -24.65 25.67 12.82
CA ASP A 246 -25.49 26.84 13.09
C ASP A 246 -25.47 27.22 14.57
N GLU A 247 -25.44 26.22 15.46
CA GLU A 247 -25.30 26.44 16.89
C GLU A 247 -23.91 26.98 17.27
N LEU A 248 -22.83 26.38 16.72
CA LEU A 248 -21.47 26.83 17.00
C LEU A 248 -21.21 28.26 16.53
N ILE A 249 -21.67 28.62 15.34
CA ILE A 249 -21.46 29.94 14.74
C ILE A 249 -22.50 30.97 15.11
N SER A 250 -23.59 30.56 15.75
CA SER A 250 -24.78 31.40 16.10
C SER A 250 -25.36 32.13 14.88
N LYS A 251 -25.31 31.53 13.73
CA LYS A 251 -25.80 32.04 12.44
C LYS A 251 -26.14 30.85 11.54
N SER A 252 -27.01 31.05 10.55
CA SER A 252 -27.27 30.02 9.55
C SER A 252 -26.06 29.84 8.61
N SER A 253 -25.44 28.66 8.64
CA SER A 253 -24.34 28.26 7.75
C SER A 253 -24.78 28.30 6.29
N GLN A 254 -26.03 27.91 6.01
CA GLN A 254 -26.65 27.98 4.69
C GLN A 254 -26.70 29.41 4.13
N LYS A 255 -27.17 30.39 4.95
CA LYS A 255 -27.19 31.79 4.52
C LYS A 255 -25.80 32.37 4.27
N ILE A 256 -24.83 31.97 5.08
CA ILE A 256 -23.43 32.37 4.87
C ILE A 256 -22.91 31.78 3.55
N LYS A 257 -23.16 30.49 3.30
CA LYS A 257 -22.82 29.81 2.05
C LYS A 257 -23.40 30.52 0.82
N GLU A 258 -24.68 30.83 0.86
CA GLU A 258 -25.38 31.60 -0.19
C GLU A 258 -24.76 32.98 -0.41
N LYS A 259 -24.42 33.69 0.67
CA LYS A 259 -23.76 35.00 0.57
C LYS A 259 -22.41 34.92 -0.08
N ILE A 260 -21.55 33.95 0.29
CA ILE A 260 -20.23 33.73 -0.32
C ILE A 260 -20.40 33.35 -1.80
N ASN A 261 -21.30 32.44 -2.11
CA ASN A 261 -21.55 31.98 -3.47
C ASN A 261 -22.04 33.11 -4.39
N ASN A 262 -22.92 33.96 -3.90
CA ASN A 262 -23.45 35.09 -4.68
C ASN A 262 -22.42 36.19 -4.93
N LYS A 263 -21.50 36.42 -4.01
CA LYS A 263 -20.56 37.54 -4.05
C LYS A 263 -19.15 37.15 -4.49
N GLY A 264 -18.76 35.90 -4.38
CA GLY A 264 -17.39 35.43 -4.60
C GLY A 264 -16.39 35.99 -3.58
N VAL A 265 -16.87 36.44 -2.41
CA VAL A 265 -16.05 37.06 -1.37
C VAL A 265 -16.14 36.21 -0.09
N SER A 266 -14.99 35.99 0.53
CA SER A 266 -14.90 35.26 1.80
C SER A 266 -15.71 35.92 2.92
N GLU A 267 -16.32 35.10 3.74
CA GLU A 267 -16.92 35.48 5.03
C GLU A 267 -16.18 34.71 6.13
N SER A 268 -15.32 35.42 6.84
CA SER A 268 -14.52 34.82 7.93
C SER A 268 -14.61 35.67 9.19
N PHE A 269 -14.75 35.05 10.36
CA PHE A 269 -14.91 35.75 11.62
C PHE A 269 -14.56 34.88 12.83
N ALA A 270 -14.22 35.55 13.95
CA ALA A 270 -14.05 34.91 15.26
C ALA A 270 -15.37 34.65 15.96
N ILE A 271 -15.44 33.56 16.70
CA ILE A 271 -16.61 33.17 17.50
C ILE A 271 -16.27 33.41 18.98
N LYS A 272 -17.17 34.04 19.75
CA LYS A 272 -16.86 34.50 21.11
C LYS A 272 -16.60 33.41 22.13
N ASN A 273 -17.28 32.27 22.00
CA ASN A 273 -17.23 31.20 22.98
C ASN A 273 -16.14 30.17 22.62
N LYS A 274 -15.66 29.46 23.64
CA LYS A 274 -14.73 28.36 23.47
C LYS A 274 -15.44 27.03 23.31
N LEU A 275 -14.81 26.13 22.58
CA LEU A 275 -15.24 24.76 22.37
C LEU A 275 -14.34 23.82 23.16
N ASN A 276 -14.94 22.84 23.83
CA ASN A 276 -14.23 21.73 24.43
C ASN A 276 -14.24 20.54 23.45
N LEU A 277 -13.08 20.15 22.97
CA LEU A 277 -12.87 18.91 22.20
C LEU A 277 -12.13 17.93 23.08
N ASN A 278 -12.75 16.81 23.38
CA ASN A 278 -12.13 15.71 24.12
C ASN A 278 -11.93 14.51 23.20
N ILE A 279 -10.71 14.07 23.07
CA ILE A 279 -10.28 12.88 22.33
C ILE A 279 -9.77 11.88 23.37
N ASN A 280 -10.50 10.79 23.57
CA ASN A 280 -10.17 9.71 24.50
C ASN A 280 -10.51 8.37 23.84
N LYS A 281 -9.68 7.99 22.87
CA LYS A 281 -9.82 6.77 22.07
C LYS A 281 -8.98 5.65 22.69
N LYS A 282 -9.56 4.47 22.81
CA LYS A 282 -8.80 3.29 23.24
C LYS A 282 -7.80 2.90 22.16
N ILE A 283 -6.59 2.55 22.58
CA ILE A 283 -5.53 2.02 21.71
C ILE A 283 -5.18 0.62 22.20
N THR A 284 -5.30 -0.36 21.34
CA THR A 284 -4.81 -1.73 21.58
C THR A 284 -3.49 -1.89 20.83
N ILE A 285 -2.44 -2.30 21.57
CA ILE A 285 -1.11 -2.51 20.99
C ILE A 285 -0.93 -4.00 20.76
N SER A 286 -0.46 -4.36 19.57
CA SER A 286 -0.11 -5.73 19.21
C SER A 286 1.17 -5.76 18.37
N ASP A 287 1.75 -6.95 18.22
CA ASP A 287 2.87 -7.17 17.34
C ASP A 287 2.36 -7.56 15.93
N ALA A 288 3.04 -7.06 14.93
CA ALA A 288 2.95 -7.50 13.56
C ALA A 288 4.34 -7.94 13.08
N HIS A 289 4.40 -8.83 12.11
CA HIS A 289 5.65 -9.44 11.68
C HIS A 289 5.74 -9.41 10.17
N ASN A 290 6.88 -8.95 9.63
CA ASN A 290 7.31 -9.41 8.32
C ASN A 290 8.01 -10.74 8.50
N VAL A 291 7.76 -11.72 7.64
CA VAL A 291 8.44 -13.02 7.66
C VAL A 291 9.50 -13.03 6.57
N LEU A 292 10.74 -13.33 6.96
CA LEU A 292 11.91 -13.22 6.10
C LEU A 292 12.63 -14.57 5.95
N ALA A 293 12.99 -14.92 4.72
CA ALA A 293 13.88 -16.03 4.43
C ALA A 293 15.05 -15.54 3.57
N TYR A 294 16.27 -15.73 4.07
CA TYR A 294 17.50 -15.27 3.42
C TYR A 294 18.30 -16.44 2.88
N ILE A 295 18.59 -16.40 1.59
CA ILE A 295 19.44 -17.39 0.91
C ILE A 295 20.71 -16.66 0.45
N GLU A 296 21.81 -16.86 1.19
CA GLU A 296 23.09 -16.22 0.88
C GLU A 296 23.62 -16.67 -0.47
N GLY A 297 24.02 -15.70 -1.28
CA GLY A 297 24.67 -15.92 -2.57
C GLY A 297 26.11 -16.42 -2.47
N THR A 298 26.82 -16.42 -3.59
CA THR A 298 28.21 -16.89 -3.66
C THR A 298 29.19 -15.70 -3.73
N ASP A 299 29.65 -15.33 -4.93
CA ASP A 299 30.68 -14.31 -5.15
C ASP A 299 30.15 -12.87 -5.15
N LEU A 300 28.85 -12.66 -5.35
CA LEU A 300 28.17 -11.36 -5.28
C LEU A 300 27.19 -11.29 -4.09
N LYS A 301 27.47 -12.01 -3.02
CA LYS A 301 26.55 -12.22 -1.89
C LYS A 301 26.10 -10.94 -1.16
N ASP A 302 26.86 -9.86 -1.28
CA ASP A 302 26.52 -8.57 -0.67
C ASP A 302 25.44 -7.82 -1.47
N GLU A 303 25.15 -8.22 -2.71
CA GLU A 303 24.04 -7.71 -3.51
C GLU A 303 22.79 -8.58 -3.33
N LEU A 304 21.60 -7.95 -3.28
CA LEU A 304 20.37 -8.59 -2.85
C LEU A 304 19.26 -8.43 -3.89
N ILE A 305 18.60 -9.52 -4.24
CA ILE A 305 17.32 -9.53 -4.94
C ILE A 305 16.22 -9.80 -3.91
N ILE A 306 15.21 -8.93 -3.82
CA ILE A 306 14.08 -9.10 -2.91
C ILE A 306 12.85 -9.55 -3.69
N LEU A 307 12.24 -10.66 -3.24
CA LEU A 307 10.91 -11.08 -3.68
C LEU A 307 9.93 -10.80 -2.57
N SER A 308 8.86 -10.06 -2.85
CA SER A 308 7.87 -9.68 -1.85
C SER A 308 6.44 -10.03 -2.26
N ALA A 309 5.62 -10.31 -1.26
CA ALA A 309 4.18 -10.48 -1.34
C ALA A 309 3.59 -10.21 0.05
N HIS A 310 2.34 -9.76 0.16
CA HIS A 310 1.75 -9.60 1.46
C HIS A 310 0.96 -10.84 1.88
N TYR A 311 1.00 -11.17 3.17
CA TYR A 311 0.31 -12.36 3.68
C TYR A 311 -0.88 -12.01 4.59
N ASP A 312 -1.07 -10.74 4.92
CA ASP A 312 -2.27 -10.26 5.59
C ASP A 312 -3.44 -10.09 4.61
N HIS A 313 -4.66 -10.09 5.15
CA HIS A 313 -5.88 -9.74 4.43
C HIS A 313 -6.89 -9.09 5.40
N LEU A 314 -8.15 -9.05 5.03
CA LEU A 314 -9.16 -8.22 5.71
C LEU A 314 -9.68 -8.80 7.04
N GLY A 315 -9.45 -10.08 7.34
CA GLY A 315 -9.88 -10.68 8.60
C GLY A 315 -11.31 -11.22 8.58
N GLU A 316 -11.98 -11.14 9.72
CA GLU A 316 -13.37 -11.57 9.89
C GLU A 316 -14.26 -10.38 10.22
N HIS A 317 -15.33 -10.18 9.43
CA HIS A 317 -16.30 -9.13 9.61
C HIS A 317 -17.73 -9.68 9.40
N ASP A 318 -18.65 -9.28 10.30
CA ASP A 318 -20.06 -9.70 10.25
C ASP A 318 -20.25 -11.23 10.16
N GLY A 319 -19.40 -11.98 10.86
CA GLY A 319 -19.43 -13.45 10.88
C GLY A 319 -19.01 -14.10 9.56
N LYS A 320 -18.30 -13.40 8.70
CA LYS A 320 -17.74 -13.91 7.45
C LYS A 320 -16.23 -13.75 7.48
N VAL A 321 -15.52 -14.83 7.12
CA VAL A 321 -14.07 -14.79 6.92
C VAL A 321 -13.77 -14.29 5.50
N PHE A 322 -12.88 -13.31 5.40
CA PHE A 322 -12.36 -12.81 4.13
C PHE A 322 -11.04 -13.54 3.88
N ASN A 323 -11.13 -14.64 3.12
CA ASN A 323 -10.02 -15.57 2.98
C ASN A 323 -8.85 -15.03 2.15
N GLY A 324 -9.11 -14.09 1.21
CA GLY A 324 -8.07 -13.50 0.39
C GLY A 324 -7.22 -14.54 -0.31
N ALA A 325 -7.85 -15.40 -1.12
CA ALA A 325 -7.13 -16.47 -1.81
C ALA A 325 -6.26 -15.92 -2.94
N ASP A 326 -6.79 -14.99 -3.71
CA ASP A 326 -5.99 -14.27 -4.71
C ASP A 326 -5.27 -13.08 -4.07
N ASP A 327 -5.92 -12.32 -3.20
CA ASP A 327 -5.43 -11.11 -2.53
C ASP A 327 -5.00 -11.39 -1.07
N ASP A 328 -3.75 -11.57 -0.71
CA ASP A 328 -2.64 -11.95 -1.58
C ASP A 328 -2.08 -13.32 -1.15
N GLY A 329 -3.02 -14.26 -0.94
CA GLY A 329 -2.65 -15.66 -0.73
C GLY A 329 -1.83 -16.19 -1.90
N SER A 330 -2.22 -15.83 -3.14
CA SER A 330 -1.56 -16.29 -4.37
C SER A 330 -0.11 -15.83 -4.46
N GLY A 331 0.19 -14.56 -4.18
CA GLY A 331 1.55 -14.05 -4.16
C GLY A 331 2.37 -14.61 -2.99
N THR A 332 1.75 -14.70 -1.81
CA THR A 332 2.41 -15.26 -0.62
C THR A 332 2.94 -16.67 -0.89
N VAL A 333 2.11 -17.60 -1.41
CA VAL A 333 2.58 -18.97 -1.65
C VAL A 333 3.50 -19.04 -2.88
N ALA A 334 3.36 -18.13 -3.85
CA ALA A 334 4.26 -18.05 -5.00
C ALA A 334 5.70 -17.77 -4.56
N ILE A 335 5.94 -16.79 -3.67
CA ILE A 335 7.31 -16.51 -3.19
C ILE A 335 7.83 -17.59 -2.24
N MET A 336 6.96 -18.34 -1.55
CA MET A 336 7.35 -19.52 -0.78
C MET A 336 7.93 -20.60 -1.71
N GLU A 337 7.26 -20.94 -2.80
CA GLU A 337 7.73 -21.92 -3.79
C GLU A 337 9.00 -21.44 -4.52
N ILE A 338 9.13 -20.16 -4.81
CA ILE A 338 10.37 -19.58 -5.34
C ILE A 338 11.52 -19.75 -4.35
N ALA A 339 11.29 -19.58 -3.05
CA ALA A 339 12.29 -19.83 -2.01
C ALA A 339 12.78 -21.28 -2.04
N GLU A 340 11.84 -22.24 -2.17
CA GLU A 340 12.18 -23.65 -2.26
C GLU A 340 13.04 -23.96 -3.51
N ALA A 341 12.70 -23.37 -4.66
CA ALA A 341 13.48 -23.54 -5.87
C ALA A 341 14.92 -23.00 -5.72
N PHE A 342 15.11 -21.83 -5.09
CA PHE A 342 16.45 -21.27 -4.85
C PHE A 342 17.26 -22.06 -3.82
N ILE A 343 16.63 -22.53 -2.72
CA ILE A 343 17.37 -23.30 -1.70
C ILE A 343 17.76 -24.70 -2.23
N LYS A 344 16.90 -25.35 -3.02
CA LYS A 344 17.26 -26.59 -3.75
C LYS A 344 18.47 -26.40 -4.66
N ALA A 345 18.49 -25.30 -5.41
CA ALA A 345 19.63 -24.96 -6.26
C ALA A 345 20.92 -24.80 -5.43
N LYS A 346 20.85 -24.11 -4.28
CA LYS A 346 22.00 -23.93 -3.38
C LYS A 346 22.46 -25.26 -2.79
N GLN A 347 21.57 -26.13 -2.35
CA GLN A 347 21.88 -27.46 -1.81
C GLN A 347 22.55 -28.35 -2.86
N ASP A 348 22.18 -28.24 -4.14
CA ASP A 348 22.81 -28.93 -5.26
C ASP A 348 24.16 -28.31 -5.70
N GLY A 349 24.67 -27.29 -4.99
CA GLY A 349 25.89 -26.58 -5.34
C GLY A 349 25.76 -25.69 -6.60
N LYS A 350 24.51 -25.27 -6.90
CA LYS A 350 24.13 -24.38 -8.01
C LYS A 350 23.49 -23.10 -7.50
N GLY A 351 23.84 -22.66 -6.29
CA GLY A 351 23.32 -21.44 -5.69
C GLY A 351 23.59 -20.19 -6.54
N SER A 352 22.74 -19.20 -6.39
CA SER A 352 22.85 -17.91 -7.07
C SER A 352 24.12 -17.14 -6.65
N ARG A 353 24.59 -16.24 -7.50
CA ARG A 353 25.74 -15.37 -7.20
C ARG A 353 25.33 -14.28 -6.20
N ARG A 354 24.19 -13.61 -6.43
CA ARG A 354 23.59 -12.65 -5.50
C ARG A 354 22.73 -13.35 -4.47
N SER A 355 22.61 -12.75 -3.32
CA SER A 355 21.71 -13.22 -2.28
C SER A 355 20.24 -12.98 -2.65
N ILE A 356 19.38 -13.84 -2.14
CA ILE A 356 17.91 -13.74 -2.31
C ILE A 356 17.28 -13.50 -0.95
N LEU A 357 16.42 -12.51 -0.85
CA LEU A 357 15.56 -12.29 0.30
C LEU A 357 14.11 -12.48 -0.11
N ILE A 358 13.47 -13.45 0.49
CA ILE A 358 12.02 -13.62 0.43
C ILE A 358 11.42 -12.82 1.58
N LEU A 359 10.47 -11.96 1.29
CA LEU A 359 9.89 -11.01 2.22
C LEU A 359 8.36 -11.07 2.14
N ASN A 360 7.76 -11.94 2.98
CA ASN A 360 6.32 -11.91 3.19
C ASN A 360 6.01 -10.75 4.14
N VAL A 361 5.41 -9.69 3.64
CA VAL A 361 5.09 -8.50 4.43
C VAL A 361 3.70 -8.58 5.03
N SER A 362 3.49 -7.85 6.12
CA SER A 362 2.18 -7.70 6.75
C SER A 362 1.71 -6.25 6.72
N GLY A 363 0.41 -6.02 6.85
CA GLY A 363 -0.15 -4.68 6.93
C GLY A 363 -0.20 -3.94 5.60
N GLU A 364 -0.19 -4.65 4.48
CA GLU A 364 -0.45 -4.08 3.16
C GLU A 364 -1.82 -3.42 3.13
N GLU A 365 -2.85 -4.15 3.53
CA GLU A 365 -4.28 -3.78 3.59
C GLU A 365 -4.56 -2.59 4.53
N LYS A 366 -3.66 -2.32 5.43
CA LYS A 366 -3.73 -1.19 6.38
C LYS A 366 -2.88 0.01 5.93
N GLY A 367 -2.30 -0.05 4.71
CA GLY A 367 -1.53 1.02 4.06
C GLY A 367 -0.04 0.74 3.95
N LEU A 368 0.34 -0.43 3.44
CA LEU A 368 1.71 -0.84 3.12
C LEU A 368 2.64 -0.81 4.35
N LEU A 369 2.13 -1.20 5.53
CA LEU A 369 2.85 -0.96 6.79
C LEU A 369 4.13 -1.78 6.91
N GLY A 370 4.10 -3.06 6.54
CA GLY A 370 5.23 -3.97 6.67
C GLY A 370 6.38 -3.63 5.72
N SER A 371 6.09 -3.37 4.46
CA SER A 371 7.11 -2.94 3.49
C SER A 371 7.67 -1.55 3.83
N LYS A 372 6.82 -0.63 4.32
CA LYS A 372 7.27 0.67 4.84
C LYS A 372 8.18 0.49 6.06
N TYR A 373 7.83 -0.42 6.97
CA TYR A 373 8.68 -0.70 8.13
C TYR A 373 10.00 -1.31 7.70
N TYR A 374 10.00 -2.28 6.78
CA TYR A 374 11.22 -2.87 6.25
C TYR A 374 12.13 -1.82 5.61
N THR A 375 11.60 -0.95 4.75
CA THR A 375 12.40 0.07 4.06
C THR A 375 12.90 1.19 4.97
N ASN A 376 12.23 1.45 6.10
CA ASN A 376 12.70 2.39 7.11
C ASN A 376 13.74 1.77 8.07
N TYR A 377 13.64 0.46 8.33
CA TYR A 377 14.50 -0.30 9.24
C TYR A 377 14.98 -1.60 8.58
N PRO A 378 15.72 -1.50 7.49
CA PRO A 378 16.09 -2.65 6.69
C PRO A 378 17.05 -3.59 7.46
N ILE A 379 16.84 -4.90 7.32
CA ILE A 379 17.73 -5.93 7.90
C ILE A 379 19.04 -6.00 7.11
N PHE A 380 18.97 -5.73 5.83
CA PHE A 380 20.13 -5.60 4.93
C PHE A 380 20.12 -4.20 4.33
N PRO A 381 21.29 -3.52 4.18
CA PRO A 381 21.34 -2.16 3.65
C PRO A 381 20.59 -2.03 2.32
N LEU A 382 19.72 -1.00 2.20
CA LEU A 382 18.89 -0.83 1.00
C LEU A 382 19.72 -0.59 -0.26
N GLU A 383 20.88 0.05 -0.13
CA GLU A 383 21.83 0.28 -1.23
C GLU A 383 22.35 -1.02 -1.85
N ASN A 384 22.33 -2.12 -1.11
CA ASN A 384 22.70 -3.44 -1.61
C ASN A 384 21.57 -4.11 -2.41
N THR A 385 20.34 -3.60 -2.31
CA THR A 385 19.20 -4.15 -3.04
C THR A 385 19.29 -3.77 -4.52
N VAL A 386 19.35 -4.77 -5.39
CA VAL A 386 19.43 -4.61 -6.84
C VAL A 386 18.06 -4.35 -7.45
N ALA A 387 17.07 -5.15 -7.02
CA ALA A 387 15.69 -5.03 -7.46
C ALA A 387 14.73 -5.64 -6.41
N ASN A 388 13.48 -5.18 -6.43
CA ASN A 388 12.36 -5.84 -5.77
C ASN A 388 11.37 -6.37 -6.82
N LEU A 389 11.03 -7.65 -6.72
CA LEU A 389 10.01 -8.32 -7.53
C LEU A 389 8.82 -8.62 -6.60
N ASN A 390 7.75 -7.88 -6.77
CA ASN A 390 6.54 -7.96 -5.94
C ASN A 390 5.45 -8.74 -6.66
N ILE A 391 4.82 -9.65 -5.97
CA ILE A 391 3.65 -10.38 -6.46
C ILE A 391 2.47 -10.00 -5.60
N ASP A 392 1.35 -9.69 -6.24
CA ASP A 392 0.10 -9.38 -5.55
C ASP A 392 -1.05 -9.66 -6.52
N MET A 393 -1.85 -10.69 -6.23
CA MET A 393 -2.94 -11.21 -7.05
C MET A 393 -2.48 -11.75 -8.42
N ILE A 394 -2.23 -13.06 -8.52
CA ILE A 394 -1.81 -13.72 -9.77
C ILE A 394 -2.63 -14.97 -10.12
N GLY A 395 -3.68 -15.27 -9.36
CA GLY A 395 -4.46 -16.50 -9.47
C GLY A 395 -5.79 -16.38 -10.22
N ARG A 396 -6.20 -15.18 -10.64
CA ARG A 396 -7.52 -14.94 -11.26
C ARG A 396 -7.39 -14.24 -12.61
N LEU A 397 -8.56 -13.94 -13.20
CA LEU A 397 -8.68 -13.14 -14.43
C LEU A 397 -9.42 -11.84 -14.13
N ASP A 398 -9.02 -10.77 -14.79
CA ASP A 398 -9.78 -9.54 -14.82
C ASP A 398 -10.80 -9.54 -15.99
N LYS A 399 -11.64 -8.51 -16.01
CA LYS A 399 -12.68 -8.38 -17.07
C LYS A 399 -12.07 -8.21 -18.48
N LYS A 400 -10.89 -7.60 -18.59
CA LYS A 400 -10.22 -7.37 -19.88
C LYS A 400 -9.75 -8.70 -20.50
N HIS A 401 -9.28 -9.62 -19.66
CA HIS A 401 -8.69 -10.89 -20.06
C HIS A 401 -9.58 -12.09 -19.71
N ALA A 402 -10.91 -11.91 -19.69
CA ALA A 402 -11.84 -12.97 -19.28
C ALA A 402 -11.70 -14.29 -20.09
N ASP A 403 -11.21 -14.21 -21.32
CA ASP A 403 -11.02 -15.35 -22.23
C ASP A 403 -9.54 -15.72 -22.45
N ASN A 404 -8.61 -15.13 -21.68
CA ASN A 404 -7.17 -15.37 -21.84
C ASN A 404 -6.47 -15.54 -20.49
N GLU A 405 -6.13 -16.76 -20.12
CA GLU A 405 -5.35 -17.04 -18.89
C GLU A 405 -3.86 -16.70 -19.03
N ASN A 406 -3.37 -16.52 -20.25
CA ASN A 406 -1.94 -16.43 -20.55
C ASN A 406 -1.43 -14.98 -20.53
N TYR A 407 -1.74 -14.21 -19.50
CA TYR A 407 -1.30 -12.83 -19.34
C TYR A 407 -0.88 -12.53 -17.90
N VAL A 408 -0.15 -11.43 -17.75
CA VAL A 408 0.15 -10.76 -16.48
C VAL A 408 0.39 -9.28 -16.72
N TYR A 409 -0.14 -8.42 -15.85
CA TYR A 409 0.24 -7.01 -15.84
C TYR A 409 1.63 -6.85 -15.21
N ILE A 410 2.46 -6.06 -15.87
CA ILE A 410 3.81 -5.70 -15.41
C ILE A 410 3.82 -4.21 -15.09
N ILE A 411 3.96 -3.88 -13.81
CA ILE A 411 3.88 -2.50 -13.33
C ILE A 411 5.21 -2.12 -12.68
N GLY A 412 5.71 -0.91 -12.98
CA GLY A 412 6.95 -0.38 -12.40
C GLY A 412 8.23 -0.71 -13.18
N SER A 413 8.21 -1.70 -14.08
CA SER A 413 9.41 -2.20 -14.76
C SER A 413 10.21 -1.13 -15.51
N THR A 414 9.55 -0.11 -16.05
CA THR A 414 10.18 0.98 -16.81
C THR A 414 10.42 2.25 -15.99
N MET A 415 10.02 2.28 -14.69
CA MET A 415 10.00 3.52 -13.92
C MET A 415 11.40 3.99 -13.50
N LEU A 416 12.28 3.06 -13.12
CA LEU A 416 13.60 3.36 -12.59
C LEU A 416 14.75 2.76 -13.41
N SER A 417 14.52 1.65 -14.17
CA SER A 417 15.57 0.92 -14.86
C SER A 417 15.10 0.35 -16.18
N ASP A 418 15.71 0.75 -17.28
CA ASP A 418 15.48 0.12 -18.58
C ASP A 418 16.06 -1.32 -18.64
N ASP A 419 17.14 -1.58 -17.90
CA ASP A 419 17.73 -2.92 -17.81
C ASP A 419 16.73 -3.92 -17.22
N LEU A 420 16.03 -3.55 -16.11
CA LEU A 420 15.06 -4.43 -15.47
C LEU A 420 13.92 -4.79 -16.43
N HIS A 421 13.41 -3.81 -17.16
CA HIS A 421 12.35 -4.03 -18.16
C HIS A 421 12.82 -5.00 -19.25
N GLN A 422 14.02 -4.78 -19.81
CA GLN A 422 14.57 -5.64 -20.87
C GLN A 422 14.82 -7.06 -20.38
N ILE A 423 15.25 -7.23 -19.12
CA ILE A 423 15.43 -8.55 -18.51
C ILE A 423 14.09 -9.28 -18.42
N SER A 424 13.06 -8.62 -17.92
CA SER A 424 11.71 -9.18 -17.81
C SER A 424 11.17 -9.64 -19.17
N GLU A 425 11.29 -8.81 -20.21
CA GLU A 425 10.92 -9.14 -21.58
C GLU A 425 11.69 -10.37 -22.11
N ASN A 426 13.01 -10.37 -21.98
CA ASN A 426 13.85 -11.45 -22.46
C ASN A 426 13.56 -12.76 -21.73
N THR A 427 13.35 -12.68 -20.43
CA THR A 427 13.02 -13.84 -19.58
C THR A 427 11.68 -14.44 -19.97
N ASN A 428 10.67 -13.60 -20.13
CA ASN A 428 9.36 -14.06 -20.59
C ASN A 428 9.42 -14.72 -21.97
N LYS A 429 10.07 -14.07 -22.93
CA LYS A 429 10.25 -14.62 -24.28
C LYS A 429 10.98 -15.95 -24.29
N THR A 430 11.94 -16.14 -23.37
CA THR A 430 12.78 -17.34 -23.30
C THR A 430 12.06 -18.52 -22.66
N TYR A 431 11.26 -18.28 -21.61
CA TYR A 431 10.78 -19.35 -20.74
C TYR A 431 9.27 -19.53 -20.73
N THR A 432 8.49 -18.45 -20.71
CA THR A 432 7.05 -18.52 -20.38
C THR A 432 6.11 -18.08 -21.51
N ASN A 433 6.52 -17.14 -22.34
CA ASN A 433 5.69 -16.58 -23.42
C ASN A 433 4.29 -16.14 -22.97
N LEU A 434 4.19 -15.48 -21.80
CA LEU A 434 2.99 -14.82 -21.36
C LEU A 434 2.77 -13.53 -22.16
N GLU A 435 1.54 -13.08 -22.30
CA GLU A 435 1.23 -11.72 -22.68
C GLU A 435 1.58 -10.78 -21.52
N LEU A 436 2.62 -9.95 -21.68
CA LEU A 436 2.98 -8.93 -20.70
C LEU A 436 2.17 -7.67 -20.98
N ASP A 437 1.18 -7.37 -20.15
CA ASP A 437 0.34 -6.19 -20.32
C ASP A 437 0.89 -4.99 -19.51
N TYR A 438 1.17 -3.90 -20.20
CA TYR A 438 1.76 -2.67 -19.65
C TYR A 438 0.75 -1.55 -19.44
N GLN A 439 -0.57 -1.83 -19.53
CA GLN A 439 -1.61 -0.80 -19.40
C GLN A 439 -1.44 0.07 -18.15
N TYR A 440 -1.02 -0.52 -17.05
CA TYR A 440 -0.87 0.16 -15.75
C TYR A 440 0.57 0.57 -15.44
N ASN A 441 1.51 0.34 -16.36
CA ASN A 441 2.92 0.69 -16.20
C ASN A 441 3.18 2.18 -16.51
N THR A 442 2.42 3.07 -15.86
CA THR A 442 2.51 4.53 -15.99
C THR A 442 2.14 5.22 -14.69
N LYS A 443 2.78 6.36 -14.40
CA LYS A 443 2.43 7.22 -13.25
C LYS A 443 1.06 7.91 -13.41
N ASP A 444 0.55 8.00 -14.63
CA ASP A 444 -0.74 8.63 -14.98
C ASP A 444 -1.92 7.63 -14.97
N ASP A 445 -1.70 6.39 -14.54
CA ASP A 445 -2.80 5.42 -14.38
C ASP A 445 -3.87 5.96 -13.43
N PRO A 446 -5.14 6.10 -13.88
CA PRO A 446 -6.23 6.60 -13.04
C PRO A 446 -6.51 5.71 -11.82
N ASN A 447 -6.18 4.42 -11.87
CA ASN A 447 -6.31 3.48 -10.76
C ASN A 447 -5.14 3.59 -9.78
N ARG A 448 -4.02 4.18 -10.23
CA ARG A 448 -2.81 4.39 -9.43
C ARG A 448 -2.20 3.09 -8.89
N TYR A 449 -2.25 1.99 -9.62
CA TYR A 449 -1.76 0.69 -9.16
C TYR A 449 -0.27 0.70 -8.81
N TYR A 450 0.55 1.51 -9.49
CA TYR A 450 1.97 1.68 -9.14
C TYR A 450 2.20 2.11 -7.68
N TYR A 451 1.21 2.73 -7.03
CA TYR A 451 1.32 3.25 -5.66
C TYR A 451 0.56 2.39 -4.63
N ARG A 452 -0.01 1.25 -5.03
CA ARG A 452 -1.01 0.53 -4.22
C ARG A 452 -0.57 -0.83 -3.70
N SER A 453 0.67 -1.27 -3.97
CA SER A 453 1.21 -2.48 -3.38
C SER A 453 2.64 -2.25 -2.86
N ASP A 454 3.21 -3.22 -2.21
CA ASP A 454 4.44 -3.14 -1.40
C ASP A 454 5.70 -2.71 -2.15
N HIS A 455 5.76 -2.98 -3.47
CA HIS A 455 6.85 -2.52 -4.33
C HIS A 455 7.08 -1.01 -4.27
N TYR A 456 6.02 -0.21 -4.01
CA TYR A 456 6.15 1.23 -3.99
C TYR A 456 7.08 1.73 -2.88
N ASN A 457 7.10 1.05 -1.72
CA ASN A 457 8.02 1.41 -0.65
C ASN A 457 9.50 1.20 -1.03
N PHE A 458 9.79 0.28 -1.95
CA PHE A 458 11.12 0.12 -2.54
C PHE A 458 11.38 1.16 -3.64
N ALA A 459 10.42 1.36 -4.54
CA ALA A 459 10.55 2.31 -5.64
C ALA A 459 10.89 3.73 -5.16
N LYS A 460 10.17 4.25 -4.15
CA LYS A 460 10.45 5.58 -3.57
C LYS A 460 11.82 5.71 -2.90
N ASN A 461 12.50 4.58 -2.65
CA ASN A 461 13.88 4.51 -2.19
C ASN A 461 14.88 4.23 -3.34
N ASN A 462 14.48 4.51 -4.59
CA ASN A 462 15.30 4.34 -5.79
C ASN A 462 15.72 2.88 -6.09
N ILE A 463 14.96 1.90 -5.63
CA ILE A 463 15.17 0.49 -5.94
C ILE A 463 14.27 0.12 -7.12
N PRO A 464 14.82 -0.39 -8.25
CA PRO A 464 14.03 -0.86 -9.38
C PRO A 464 13.04 -1.96 -8.98
N VAL A 465 11.81 -1.88 -9.47
CA VAL A 465 10.72 -2.78 -9.07
C VAL A 465 9.98 -3.36 -10.26
N ILE A 466 9.43 -4.54 -10.08
CA ILE A 466 8.32 -5.07 -10.89
C ILE A 466 7.21 -5.50 -9.94
N PHE A 467 6.00 -5.08 -10.23
CA PHE A 467 4.78 -5.58 -9.61
C PHE A 467 4.04 -6.45 -10.64
N TYR A 468 3.94 -7.76 -10.34
CA TYR A 468 3.21 -8.76 -11.11
C TYR A 468 1.78 -8.85 -10.58
N PHE A 469 0.80 -8.63 -11.45
CA PHE A 469 -0.59 -8.45 -11.09
C PHE A 469 -1.53 -9.04 -12.15
N ASN A 470 -2.66 -9.60 -11.77
CA ASN A 470 -3.65 -10.08 -12.75
C ASN A 470 -4.84 -9.14 -12.98
N GLY A 471 -4.86 -8.00 -12.34
CA GLY A 471 -6.02 -7.10 -12.37
C GLY A 471 -7.04 -7.43 -11.27
N VAL A 472 -8.08 -6.59 -11.18
CA VAL A 472 -9.14 -6.73 -10.18
C VAL A 472 -10.29 -7.54 -10.76
N HIS A 473 -10.76 -8.53 -9.99
CA HIS A 473 -11.90 -9.37 -10.31
C HIS A 473 -13.12 -9.05 -9.40
N GLU A 474 -14.26 -9.68 -9.67
CA GLU A 474 -15.52 -9.42 -8.95
C GLU A 474 -15.51 -9.78 -7.46
N ASP A 475 -14.59 -10.65 -7.03
CA ASP A 475 -14.47 -11.09 -5.64
C ASP A 475 -13.43 -10.29 -4.83
N TYR A 476 -12.74 -9.32 -5.44
CA TYR A 476 -11.74 -8.49 -4.78
C TYR A 476 -12.30 -7.82 -3.52
N HIS A 477 -11.62 -7.98 -2.39
CA HIS A 477 -12.05 -7.52 -1.06
C HIS A 477 -13.43 -8.05 -0.62
N LYS A 478 -13.77 -9.28 -1.00
CA LYS A 478 -14.99 -9.96 -0.57
C LYS A 478 -14.70 -11.30 0.08
N ALA A 479 -15.61 -11.77 0.93
CA ALA A 479 -15.53 -13.11 1.52
C ALA A 479 -15.64 -14.25 0.47
N THR A 480 -15.92 -13.90 -0.78
CA THR A 480 -16.00 -14.83 -1.90
C THR A 480 -14.70 -14.97 -2.69
N ASP A 481 -13.60 -14.33 -2.25
CA ASP A 481 -12.24 -14.59 -2.76
C ASP A 481 -11.69 -15.86 -2.09
N THR A 482 -12.00 -17.00 -2.70
CA THR A 482 -11.78 -18.35 -2.17
C THR A 482 -10.95 -19.22 -3.10
N VAL A 483 -10.29 -20.23 -2.54
CA VAL A 483 -9.29 -21.06 -3.23
C VAL A 483 -9.88 -21.84 -4.42
N ASP A 484 -11.15 -22.23 -4.37
CA ASP A 484 -11.86 -22.94 -5.44
C ASP A 484 -11.97 -22.15 -6.76
N LYS A 485 -11.71 -20.85 -6.72
CA LYS A 485 -11.75 -19.95 -7.88
C LYS A 485 -10.37 -19.68 -8.48
N ILE A 486 -9.31 -20.16 -7.89
CA ILE A 486 -7.92 -19.92 -8.32
C ILE A 486 -7.57 -20.79 -9.54
N ILE A 487 -6.97 -20.17 -10.55
CA ILE A 487 -6.46 -20.82 -11.76
C ILE A 487 -5.00 -21.17 -11.53
N PHE A 488 -4.75 -22.35 -10.95
CA PHE A 488 -3.41 -22.77 -10.57
C PHE A 488 -2.43 -22.91 -11.74
N SER A 489 -2.91 -23.23 -12.96
CA SER A 489 -2.08 -23.25 -14.18
C SER A 489 -1.51 -21.88 -14.53
N LYS A 490 -2.31 -20.82 -14.41
CA LYS A 490 -1.88 -19.43 -14.58
C LYS A 490 -0.91 -19.03 -13.48
N MET A 491 -1.27 -19.31 -12.24
CA MET A 491 -0.47 -18.97 -11.07
C MET A 491 0.93 -19.62 -11.13
N GLU A 492 1.03 -20.92 -11.45
CA GLU A 492 2.31 -21.62 -11.67
C GLU A 492 3.17 -20.91 -12.71
N LYS A 493 2.58 -20.59 -13.88
CA LYS A 493 3.31 -19.99 -14.99
C LYS A 493 3.85 -18.59 -14.66
N ILE A 494 3.06 -17.77 -13.93
CA ILE A 494 3.51 -16.45 -13.49
C ILE A 494 4.59 -16.59 -12.41
N THR A 495 4.41 -17.51 -11.45
CA THR A 495 5.43 -17.79 -10.42
C THR A 495 6.76 -18.22 -11.04
N GLN A 496 6.72 -19.08 -12.07
CA GLN A 496 7.89 -19.46 -12.82
C GLN A 496 8.54 -18.28 -13.57
N LEU A 497 7.75 -17.37 -14.17
CA LEU A 497 8.27 -16.13 -14.78
C LEU A 497 9.03 -15.27 -13.75
N VAL A 498 8.47 -15.10 -12.57
CA VAL A 498 9.11 -14.34 -11.47
C VAL A 498 10.41 -15.02 -11.04
N PHE A 499 10.39 -16.35 -10.86
CA PHE A 499 11.61 -17.12 -10.57
C PHE A 499 12.68 -16.92 -11.64
N TYR A 500 12.36 -17.05 -12.93
CA TYR A 500 13.32 -16.88 -14.01
C TYR A 500 13.90 -15.45 -14.05
N THR A 501 13.06 -14.44 -13.82
CA THR A 501 13.50 -13.04 -13.74
C THR A 501 14.46 -12.83 -12.56
N ALA A 502 14.12 -13.37 -11.38
CA ALA A 502 14.98 -13.34 -10.21
C ALA A 502 16.28 -14.11 -10.44
N TRP A 503 16.21 -15.26 -11.11
CA TRP A 503 17.38 -16.09 -11.45
C TRP A 503 18.36 -15.36 -12.37
N ASP A 504 17.87 -14.68 -13.41
CA ASP A 504 18.70 -13.86 -14.29
C ASP A 504 19.37 -12.73 -13.51
N LEU A 505 18.59 -11.93 -12.75
CA LEU A 505 19.10 -10.84 -11.92
C LEU A 505 20.15 -11.32 -10.91
N ALA A 506 19.94 -12.50 -10.34
CA ALA A 506 20.82 -13.06 -9.32
C ALA A 506 22.13 -13.62 -9.87
N ASN A 507 22.17 -14.02 -11.16
CA ASN A 507 23.32 -14.69 -11.74
C ASN A 507 24.11 -13.88 -12.80
N ARG A 508 23.59 -12.73 -13.24
CA ARG A 508 24.27 -11.88 -14.22
C ARG A 508 25.49 -11.18 -13.66
N ASP A 509 26.48 -10.91 -14.53
CA ASP A 509 27.73 -10.26 -14.12
C ASP A 509 27.53 -8.84 -13.60
N LYS A 510 26.76 -8.03 -14.34
CA LYS A 510 26.57 -6.62 -14.01
C LYS A 510 25.28 -6.39 -13.23
N ARG A 511 25.36 -5.58 -12.21
CA ARG A 511 24.18 -4.99 -11.56
C ARG A 511 23.41 -4.15 -12.59
N ILE A 512 22.09 -4.17 -12.53
CA ILE A 512 21.24 -3.27 -13.33
C ILE A 512 21.43 -1.82 -12.93
N VAL A 513 21.25 -0.91 -13.88
CA VAL A 513 21.47 0.53 -13.66
C VAL A 513 20.13 1.22 -13.37
N VAL A 514 20.12 2.06 -12.33
CA VAL A 514 19.04 3.03 -12.11
C VAL A 514 19.33 4.22 -13.02
N ASN A 515 18.62 4.34 -14.12
CA ASN A 515 18.84 5.38 -15.13
C ASN A 515 17.65 6.35 -15.29
N LYS A 516 16.67 6.25 -14.40
CA LYS A 516 15.52 7.17 -14.32
C LYS A 516 15.30 7.59 -12.86
N ALA A 517 14.59 8.70 -12.65
CA ALA A 517 14.21 9.18 -11.31
C ALA A 517 12.74 8.84 -11.00
N GLU A 518 12.46 8.57 -9.71
CA GLU A 518 11.11 8.37 -9.20
C GLU A 518 10.22 9.62 -9.38
#